data_1621307605577317ea4be4bd327b12d4
#
_entry.id   1621307605577317ea4be4bd327b12d4
#
_cell.length_a   1.000
_cell.length_b   1.000
_cell.length_c   1.000
_cell.angle_alpha   90.00
_cell.angle_beta   90.00
_cell.angle_gamma   90.00
#
_symmetry.space_group_name_H-M   'P 1'
#
loop_
_entity.id
_entity.type
_entity.pdbx_description
1 polymer ?
#
loop_
_entity_poly.entity_id
_entity_poly.type
_entity_poly.pdbx_seq_one_letter_code
_entity_poly.pdbx_strand_id
1 'polypeptide(L)'
;MSLHVIVGAGPVGSATARLLASRGEEVLLLSRSGGGPAVDGVRLIAADATDAATLARHAEGAVALYSCGGPAYHRWAADWPPLGAALLRAAETSGVPLVTTGNLYAYGAVDGPITEQQPMRPNSVKGEVRAKLWADALAAHEAGRIRTADVRGSDYLGAGALSSFTALVLPKVLAGKRASAPADLDAPHSWTHVGDVARTLVAVAADERAWGRPWHVPTAPAMSLRRLAERAADLAGAPAARVTIMPGLVLRLGGFFNPMAREMVEMEYQLRRPFVLDSSAATAAFGIEPTPTDEALRETIDGLREPATPR
;
A
#
# COMPACT_ATOMS: atom_id res chain seq x y z
N MET A 1 -6.18 -23.34 13.90
CA MET A 1 -5.90 -22.76 12.55
C MET A 1 -7.15 -22.03 12.12
N SER A 2 -7.04 -20.75 11.89
CA SER A 2 -8.16 -19.92 11.44
C SER A 2 -7.97 -19.58 9.96
N LEU A 3 -9.06 -19.44 9.23
CA LEU A 3 -9.01 -19.10 7.82
C LEU A 3 -8.94 -17.56 7.63
N HIS A 4 -8.04 -17.10 6.77
CA HIS A 4 -7.93 -15.72 6.33
C HIS A 4 -8.03 -15.63 4.81
N VAL A 5 -8.76 -14.64 4.30
CA VAL A 5 -8.94 -14.47 2.86
C VAL A 5 -8.33 -13.14 2.41
N ILE A 6 -7.39 -13.20 1.47
CA ILE A 6 -6.66 -12.04 0.97
C ILE A 6 -6.99 -11.86 -0.51
N VAL A 7 -7.44 -10.68 -0.89
CA VAL A 7 -7.67 -10.28 -2.28
C VAL A 7 -6.50 -9.42 -2.76
N GLY A 8 -5.73 -9.96 -3.69
CA GLY A 8 -4.56 -9.31 -4.29
C GLY A 8 -3.22 -9.90 -3.84
N ALA A 9 -2.46 -10.46 -4.79
CA ALA A 9 -1.16 -11.07 -4.60
C ALA A 9 0.01 -10.11 -4.88
N GLY A 10 -0.20 -8.82 -4.70
CA GLY A 10 0.85 -7.80 -4.74
C GLY A 10 1.75 -7.86 -3.50
N PRO A 11 2.71 -6.92 -3.38
CA PRO A 11 3.68 -6.92 -2.27
C PRO A 11 3.02 -7.02 -0.88
N VAL A 12 2.00 -6.20 -0.62
CA VAL A 12 1.28 -6.20 0.67
C VAL A 12 0.55 -7.51 0.90
N GLY A 13 -0.23 -8.00 -0.08
CA GLY A 13 -0.97 -9.24 0.07
C GLY A 13 -0.07 -10.45 0.24
N SER A 14 1.05 -10.50 -0.49
CA SER A 14 2.07 -11.55 -0.34
C SER A 14 2.75 -11.49 1.03
N ALA A 15 3.07 -10.30 1.54
CA ALA A 15 3.63 -10.15 2.88
C ALA A 15 2.62 -10.57 3.96
N THR A 16 1.34 -10.18 3.81
CA THR A 16 0.27 -10.58 4.73
C THR A 16 0.05 -12.10 4.73
N ALA A 17 0.06 -12.71 3.54
CA ALA A 17 -0.08 -14.16 3.42
C ALA A 17 1.07 -14.93 4.09
N ARG A 18 2.33 -14.49 3.85
CA ARG A 18 3.51 -15.08 4.51
C ARG A 18 3.45 -14.94 6.03
N LEU A 19 3.06 -13.77 6.52
CA LEU A 19 2.94 -13.49 7.95
C LEU A 19 1.91 -14.41 8.62
N LEU A 20 0.73 -14.55 8.04
CA LEU A 20 -0.33 -15.43 8.57
C LEU A 20 0.09 -16.89 8.53
N ALA A 21 0.64 -17.35 7.41
CA ALA A 21 1.14 -18.72 7.27
C ALA A 21 2.27 -19.04 8.28
N SER A 22 3.18 -18.10 8.54
CA SER A 22 4.23 -18.27 9.57
C SER A 22 3.70 -18.38 11.00
N ARG A 23 2.45 -17.96 11.23
CA ARG A 23 1.72 -18.10 12.50
C ARG A 23 0.89 -19.39 12.56
N GLY A 24 0.95 -20.23 11.54
CA GLY A 24 0.17 -21.46 11.44
C GLY A 24 -1.28 -21.25 11.03
N GLU A 25 -1.62 -20.09 10.46
CA GLU A 25 -2.98 -19.80 9.97
C GLU A 25 -3.17 -20.28 8.52
N GLU A 26 -4.40 -20.61 8.14
CA GLU A 26 -4.76 -20.94 6.76
C GLU A 26 -5.05 -19.68 5.97
N VAL A 27 -4.52 -19.58 4.76
CA VAL A 27 -4.68 -18.42 3.90
C VAL A 27 -5.22 -18.80 2.53
N LEU A 28 -6.31 -18.17 2.10
CA LEU A 28 -6.71 -18.13 0.69
C LEU A 28 -6.24 -16.81 0.10
N LEU A 29 -5.33 -16.87 -0.85
CA LEU A 29 -4.85 -15.69 -1.58
C LEU A 29 -5.45 -15.66 -2.97
N LEU A 30 -6.38 -14.74 -3.19
CA LEU A 30 -7.13 -14.56 -4.42
C LEU A 30 -6.44 -13.53 -5.32
N SER A 31 -6.17 -13.92 -6.55
CA SER A 31 -5.66 -13.01 -7.59
C SER A 31 -6.23 -13.39 -8.96
N ARG A 32 -6.18 -12.48 -9.92
CA ARG A 32 -6.72 -12.75 -11.27
C ARG A 32 -6.04 -13.94 -11.96
N SER A 33 -4.74 -14.10 -11.77
CA SER A 33 -3.95 -15.17 -12.38
C SER A 33 -3.83 -16.42 -11.50
N GLY A 34 -4.28 -16.37 -10.24
CA GLY A 34 -3.96 -17.42 -9.26
C GLY A 34 -2.48 -17.42 -8.85
N GLY A 35 -1.72 -16.37 -9.20
CA GLY A 35 -0.32 -16.22 -8.77
C GLY A 35 -0.21 -15.68 -7.34
N GLY A 36 0.95 -15.91 -6.73
CA GLY A 36 1.28 -15.48 -5.37
C GLY A 36 2.50 -16.19 -4.81
N PRO A 37 2.83 -16.00 -3.53
CA PRO A 37 3.96 -16.69 -2.90
C PRO A 37 3.69 -18.18 -2.73
N ALA A 38 4.64 -19.02 -3.13
CA ALA A 38 4.61 -20.45 -2.88
C ALA A 38 5.10 -20.70 -1.43
N VAL A 39 4.17 -20.76 -0.49
CA VAL A 39 4.43 -20.93 0.94
C VAL A 39 3.40 -21.91 1.50
N ASP A 40 3.84 -22.84 2.36
CA ASP A 40 2.95 -23.76 3.06
C ASP A 40 1.90 -22.99 3.88
N GLY A 41 0.66 -23.47 3.87
CA GLY A 41 -0.48 -22.79 4.50
C GLY A 41 -1.14 -21.71 3.63
N VAL A 42 -0.60 -21.39 2.43
CA VAL A 42 -1.19 -20.46 1.49
C VAL A 42 -1.74 -21.21 0.28
N ARG A 43 -3.06 -21.15 0.09
CA ARG A 43 -3.72 -21.62 -1.14
C ARG A 43 -3.94 -20.46 -2.11
N LEU A 44 -3.42 -20.59 -3.31
CA LEU A 44 -3.54 -19.61 -4.40
C LEU A 44 -4.80 -19.92 -5.21
N ILE A 45 -5.66 -18.91 -5.38
CA ILE A 45 -6.96 -19.04 -6.07
C ILE A 45 -7.02 -18.01 -7.21
N ALA A 46 -7.32 -18.48 -8.42
CA ALA A 46 -7.66 -17.59 -9.51
C ALA A 46 -9.13 -17.13 -9.37
N ALA A 47 -9.33 -15.83 -9.21
CA ALA A 47 -10.67 -15.25 -9.01
C ALA A 47 -10.73 -13.82 -9.53
N ASP A 48 -11.91 -13.44 -10.05
CA ASP A 48 -12.25 -12.06 -10.33
C ASP A 48 -12.76 -11.39 -9.04
N ALA A 49 -12.03 -10.42 -8.54
CA ALA A 49 -12.38 -9.70 -7.32
C ALA A 49 -13.61 -8.77 -7.48
N THR A 50 -14.16 -8.62 -8.68
CA THR A 50 -15.44 -7.92 -8.90
C THR A 50 -16.65 -8.86 -8.79
N ASP A 51 -16.44 -10.18 -8.69
CA ASP A 51 -17.49 -11.15 -8.41
C ASP A 51 -17.70 -11.30 -6.89
N ALA A 52 -18.64 -10.52 -6.37
CA ALA A 52 -18.99 -10.49 -4.94
C ALA A 52 -19.44 -11.86 -4.41
N ALA A 53 -20.15 -12.66 -5.21
CA ALA A 53 -20.65 -13.96 -4.79
C ALA A 53 -19.49 -14.97 -4.63
N THR A 54 -18.54 -14.94 -5.53
CA THR A 54 -17.31 -15.75 -5.42
C THR A 54 -16.48 -15.33 -4.21
N LEU A 55 -16.30 -14.04 -3.98
CA LEU A 55 -15.59 -13.54 -2.79
C LEU A 55 -16.30 -13.96 -1.49
N ALA A 56 -17.62 -13.84 -1.42
CA ALA A 56 -18.41 -14.21 -0.24
C ALA A 56 -18.25 -15.70 0.10
N ARG A 57 -18.34 -16.58 -0.93
CA ARG A 57 -18.15 -18.04 -0.72
C ARG A 57 -16.77 -18.38 -0.16
N HIS A 58 -15.72 -17.71 -0.67
CA HIS A 58 -14.36 -17.92 -0.15
C HIS A 58 -14.14 -17.33 1.24
N ALA A 59 -14.86 -16.26 1.58
CA ALA A 59 -14.75 -15.60 2.87
C ALA A 59 -15.58 -16.28 3.98
N GLU A 60 -16.49 -17.18 3.65
CA GLU A 60 -17.35 -17.84 4.63
C GLU A 60 -16.53 -18.55 5.72
N GLY A 61 -16.80 -18.21 6.98
CA GLY A 61 -16.08 -18.75 8.14
C GLY A 61 -14.66 -18.19 8.35
N ALA A 62 -14.21 -17.24 7.52
CA ALA A 62 -12.90 -16.64 7.73
C ALA A 62 -12.90 -15.62 8.89
N VAL A 63 -11.72 -15.37 9.46
CA VAL A 63 -11.50 -14.32 10.47
C VAL A 63 -11.66 -12.95 9.87
N ALA A 64 -11.12 -12.73 8.67
CA ALA A 64 -11.20 -11.47 7.94
C ALA A 64 -11.03 -11.65 6.43
N LEU A 65 -11.62 -10.71 5.68
CA LEU A 65 -11.39 -10.47 4.27
C LEU A 65 -10.46 -9.25 4.13
N TYR A 66 -9.25 -9.46 3.58
CA TYR A 66 -8.27 -8.41 3.38
C TYR A 66 -8.27 -7.94 1.93
N SER A 67 -8.42 -6.63 1.71
CA SER A 67 -8.25 -6.01 0.40
C SER A 67 -6.83 -5.46 0.27
N CYS A 68 -5.93 -6.24 -0.34
CA CYS A 68 -4.51 -5.90 -0.54
C CYS A 68 -4.14 -5.67 -2.01
N GLY A 69 -5.09 -5.83 -2.92
CA GLY A 69 -4.91 -5.60 -4.34
C GLY A 69 -5.61 -4.34 -4.81
N GLY A 70 -5.29 -3.93 -6.03
CA GLY A 70 -5.95 -2.82 -6.68
C GLY A 70 -5.79 -2.87 -8.20
N PRO A 71 -6.59 -2.10 -8.92
CA PRO A 71 -6.48 -1.97 -10.37
C PRO A 71 -5.19 -1.25 -10.79
N ALA A 72 -4.88 -1.34 -12.08
CA ALA A 72 -3.78 -0.59 -12.65
C ALA A 72 -3.93 0.92 -12.38
N TYR A 73 -2.82 1.59 -12.06
CA TYR A 73 -2.81 2.95 -11.51
C TYR A 73 -3.58 3.98 -12.35
N HIS A 74 -3.49 3.88 -13.68
CA HIS A 74 -4.20 4.75 -14.63
C HIS A 74 -5.68 4.39 -14.81
N ARG A 75 -6.16 3.30 -14.19
CA ARG A 75 -7.55 2.84 -14.29
C ARG A 75 -8.33 3.03 -12.98
N TRP A 76 -7.75 3.67 -11.99
CA TRP A 76 -8.36 3.76 -10.66
C TRP A 76 -9.79 4.31 -10.67
N ALA A 77 -10.05 5.38 -11.39
CA ALA A 77 -11.38 5.99 -11.46
C ALA A 77 -12.46 5.03 -12.03
N ALA A 78 -12.08 4.16 -12.96
CA ALA A 78 -13.00 3.22 -13.59
C ALA A 78 -13.15 1.90 -12.82
N ASP A 79 -12.04 1.36 -12.32
CA ASP A 79 -12.01 -0.03 -11.86
C ASP A 79 -12.15 -0.17 -10.33
N TRP A 80 -11.81 0.87 -9.55
CA TRP A 80 -12.01 0.83 -8.09
C TRP A 80 -13.48 0.80 -7.65
N PRO A 81 -14.42 1.57 -8.24
CA PRO A 81 -15.80 1.54 -7.79
C PRO A 81 -16.46 0.15 -7.87
N PRO A 82 -16.38 -0.61 -8.96
CA PRO A 82 -16.95 -1.96 -9.00
C PRO A 82 -16.23 -2.93 -8.06
N LEU A 83 -14.90 -2.84 -7.92
CA LEU A 83 -14.12 -3.66 -7.00
C LEU A 83 -14.51 -3.37 -5.53
N GLY A 84 -14.58 -2.11 -5.14
CA GLY A 84 -14.99 -1.72 -3.80
C GLY A 84 -16.40 -2.18 -3.46
N ALA A 85 -17.35 -2.02 -4.39
CA ALA A 85 -18.71 -2.49 -4.22
C ALA A 85 -18.80 -4.03 -4.07
N ALA A 86 -17.96 -4.78 -4.79
CA ALA A 86 -17.92 -6.23 -4.67
C ALA A 86 -17.35 -6.68 -3.31
N LEU A 87 -16.29 -6.04 -2.83
CA LEU A 87 -15.71 -6.31 -1.50
C LEU A 87 -16.71 -6.03 -0.38
N LEU A 88 -17.43 -4.90 -0.43
CA LEU A 88 -18.45 -4.57 0.55
C LEU A 88 -19.59 -5.61 0.55
N ARG A 89 -20.12 -5.96 -0.62
CA ARG A 89 -21.16 -6.98 -0.71
C ARG A 89 -20.69 -8.35 -0.25
N ALA A 90 -19.45 -8.72 -0.53
CA ALA A 90 -18.88 -9.97 -0.06
C ALA A 90 -18.81 -10.00 1.48
N ALA A 91 -18.36 -8.92 2.11
CA ALA A 91 -18.32 -8.78 3.55
C ALA A 91 -19.73 -8.80 4.18
N GLU A 92 -20.70 -8.10 3.58
CA GLU A 92 -22.10 -8.11 4.02
C GLU A 92 -22.69 -9.52 3.95
N THR A 93 -22.46 -10.24 2.87
CA THR A 93 -23.04 -11.58 2.65
C THR A 93 -22.40 -12.64 3.54
N SER A 94 -21.08 -12.60 3.74
CA SER A 94 -20.36 -13.58 4.56
C SER A 94 -20.35 -13.25 6.05
N GLY A 95 -20.69 -12.01 6.45
CA GLY A 95 -20.59 -11.51 7.82
C GLY A 95 -19.17 -11.32 8.35
N VAL A 96 -18.17 -11.43 7.47
CA VAL A 96 -16.74 -11.38 7.81
C VAL A 96 -16.23 -9.92 7.78
N PRO A 97 -15.41 -9.50 8.75
CA PRO A 97 -14.81 -8.17 8.73
C PRO A 97 -14.00 -7.89 7.47
N LEU A 98 -14.12 -6.68 6.92
CA LEU A 98 -13.36 -6.20 5.78
C LEU A 98 -12.24 -5.26 6.24
N VAL A 99 -10.98 -5.65 6.06
CA VAL A 99 -9.82 -4.80 6.34
C VAL A 99 -9.19 -4.38 5.00
N THR A 100 -9.13 -3.06 4.75
CA THR A 100 -8.65 -2.54 3.48
C THR A 100 -7.24 -1.96 3.59
N THR A 101 -6.44 -2.13 2.54
CA THR A 101 -5.17 -1.39 2.39
C THR A 101 -5.46 -0.07 1.71
N GLY A 102 -5.33 1.00 2.48
CA GLY A 102 -5.46 2.37 2.02
C GLY A 102 -4.13 3.07 1.75
N ASN A 103 -4.23 4.37 1.52
CA ASN A 103 -3.10 5.28 1.43
C ASN A 103 -3.51 6.69 1.90
N LEU A 104 -2.60 7.64 1.80
CA LEU A 104 -2.81 9.00 2.29
C LEU A 104 -3.47 9.95 1.27
N TYR A 105 -3.78 9.50 0.06
CA TYR A 105 -4.25 10.38 -1.02
C TYR A 105 -5.59 11.06 -0.71
N ALA A 106 -6.46 10.42 0.08
CA ALA A 106 -7.73 10.99 0.50
C ALA A 106 -7.60 12.26 1.35
N TYR A 107 -6.47 12.45 2.03
CA TYR A 107 -6.24 13.67 2.82
C TYR A 107 -5.86 14.87 1.95
N GLY A 108 -5.35 14.64 0.73
CA GLY A 108 -4.85 15.69 -0.15
C GLY A 108 -3.56 16.33 0.36
N ALA A 109 -3.38 17.62 0.04
CA ALA A 109 -2.23 18.39 0.50
C ALA A 109 -2.49 18.92 1.92
N VAL A 110 -1.73 18.40 2.90
CA VAL A 110 -1.81 18.79 4.31
C VAL A 110 -0.56 19.56 4.70
N ASP A 111 -0.73 20.59 5.52
CA ASP A 111 0.39 21.29 6.15
C ASP A 111 0.68 20.64 7.51
N GLY A 112 1.90 20.09 7.67
CA GLY A 112 2.31 19.33 8.84
C GLY A 112 2.11 17.82 8.74
N PRO A 113 2.28 17.07 9.85
CA PRO A 113 2.07 15.63 9.89
C PRO A 113 0.62 15.23 9.60
N ILE A 114 0.45 14.18 8.80
CA ILE A 114 -0.87 13.64 8.44
C ILE A 114 -1.26 12.64 9.53
N THR A 115 -2.37 12.92 10.22
CA THR A 115 -2.95 12.05 11.27
C THR A 115 -4.25 11.43 10.81
N GLU A 116 -4.72 10.38 11.49
CA GLU A 116 -6.00 9.71 11.18
C GLU A 116 -7.22 10.63 11.41
N GLN A 117 -7.09 11.64 12.25
CA GLN A 117 -8.16 12.61 12.55
C GLN A 117 -8.26 13.73 11.51
N GLN A 118 -7.31 13.85 10.60
CA GLN A 118 -7.36 14.84 9.53
C GLN A 118 -8.60 14.62 8.65
N PRO A 119 -9.37 15.68 8.34
CA PRO A 119 -10.47 15.56 7.40
C PRO A 119 -9.96 15.20 6.00
N MET A 120 -10.64 14.28 5.35
CA MET A 120 -10.34 13.97 3.94
C MET A 120 -10.70 15.17 3.06
N ARG A 121 -9.70 15.72 2.36
CA ARG A 121 -9.82 16.84 1.41
C ARG A 121 -9.01 16.52 0.16
N PRO A 122 -9.44 15.52 -0.63
CA PRO A 122 -8.70 15.11 -1.81
C PRO A 122 -8.54 16.26 -2.79
N ASN A 123 -7.37 16.35 -3.40
CA ASN A 123 -7.01 17.33 -4.44
C ASN A 123 -6.62 16.64 -5.76
N SER A 124 -7.02 15.38 -5.91
CA SER A 124 -6.70 14.52 -7.04
C SER A 124 -7.81 13.51 -7.27
N VAL A 125 -7.98 13.04 -8.51
CA VAL A 125 -8.97 12.00 -8.84
C VAL A 125 -8.71 10.72 -8.04
N LYS A 126 -7.44 10.35 -7.84
CA LYS A 126 -7.07 9.19 -7.02
C LYS A 126 -7.41 9.38 -5.54
N GLY A 127 -7.22 10.59 -5.05
CA GLY A 127 -7.64 10.95 -3.69
C GLY A 127 -9.16 10.87 -3.52
N GLU A 128 -9.94 11.36 -4.49
CA GLU A 128 -11.40 11.25 -4.50
C GLU A 128 -11.87 9.79 -4.50
N VAL A 129 -11.26 8.95 -5.33
CA VAL A 129 -11.55 7.50 -5.36
C VAL A 129 -11.31 6.87 -3.98
N ARG A 130 -10.17 7.15 -3.35
CA ARG A 130 -9.84 6.60 -2.03
C ARG A 130 -10.77 7.14 -0.93
N ALA A 131 -11.09 8.43 -0.97
CA ALA A 131 -12.04 9.03 -0.04
C ALA A 131 -13.43 8.38 -0.15
N LYS A 132 -13.90 8.16 -1.38
CA LYS A 132 -15.21 7.51 -1.61
C LYS A 132 -15.22 6.06 -1.16
N LEU A 133 -14.19 5.26 -1.46
CA LEU A 133 -14.11 3.87 -1.00
C LEU A 133 -14.20 3.76 0.52
N TRP A 134 -13.49 4.63 1.24
CA TRP A 134 -13.56 4.66 2.69
C TRP A 134 -14.93 5.16 3.19
N ALA A 135 -15.49 6.20 2.59
CA ALA A 135 -16.81 6.72 2.99
C ALA A 135 -17.90 5.66 2.81
N ASP A 136 -17.89 4.90 1.70
CA ASP A 136 -18.84 3.83 1.45
C ASP A 136 -18.69 2.68 2.48
N ALA A 137 -17.44 2.31 2.83
CA ALA A 137 -17.16 1.29 3.83
C ALA A 137 -17.58 1.73 5.24
N LEU A 138 -17.28 2.97 5.62
CA LEU A 138 -17.65 3.53 6.91
C LEU A 138 -19.18 3.64 7.05
N ALA A 139 -19.89 4.11 6.04
CA ALA A 139 -21.34 4.16 6.04
C ALA A 139 -21.99 2.77 6.18
N ALA A 140 -21.39 1.73 5.58
CA ALA A 140 -21.84 0.36 5.75
C ALA A 140 -21.59 -0.15 7.19
N HIS A 141 -20.47 0.25 7.79
CA HIS A 141 -20.13 -0.06 9.18
C HIS A 141 -21.08 0.62 10.17
N GLU A 142 -21.29 1.93 10.02
CA GLU A 142 -22.20 2.72 10.86
C GLU A 142 -23.64 2.23 10.79
N ALA A 143 -24.06 1.70 9.64
CA ALA A 143 -25.33 1.04 9.46
C ALA A 143 -25.39 -0.39 10.05
N GLY A 144 -24.33 -0.87 10.67
CA GLY A 144 -24.25 -2.21 11.25
C GLY A 144 -24.18 -3.37 10.24
N ARG A 145 -23.98 -3.08 8.95
CA ARG A 145 -23.96 -4.10 7.89
C ARG A 145 -22.65 -4.85 7.78
N ILE A 146 -21.54 -4.20 8.10
CA ILE A 146 -20.18 -4.78 8.11
C ILE A 146 -19.38 -4.29 9.30
N ARG A 147 -18.28 -4.98 9.60
CA ARG A 147 -17.16 -4.47 10.40
C ARG A 147 -16.03 -4.14 9.44
N THR A 148 -15.44 -2.94 9.53
CA THR A 148 -14.38 -2.53 8.62
C THR A 148 -13.35 -1.61 9.27
N ALA A 149 -12.13 -1.64 8.76
CA ALA A 149 -11.09 -0.66 9.04
C ALA A 149 -10.20 -0.46 7.80
N ASP A 150 -9.55 0.71 7.71
CA ASP A 150 -8.69 1.07 6.58
C ASP A 150 -7.25 1.32 7.06
N VAL A 151 -6.31 0.48 6.62
CA VAL A 151 -4.89 0.56 7.00
C VAL A 151 -4.14 1.36 5.96
N ARG A 152 -3.68 2.55 6.32
CA ARG A 152 -3.10 3.55 5.41
C ARG A 152 -1.60 3.66 5.57
N GLY A 153 -0.87 3.43 4.48
CA GLY A 153 0.57 3.68 4.39
C GLY A 153 0.89 4.84 3.45
N SER A 154 2.13 5.32 3.52
CA SER A 154 2.72 6.23 2.55
C SER A 154 3.34 5.45 1.39
N ASP A 155 4.34 6.01 0.70
CA ASP A 155 5.07 5.29 -0.35
C ASP A 155 5.82 4.08 0.21
N TYR A 156 5.77 2.96 -0.52
CA TYR A 156 6.23 1.68 -0.01
C TYR A 156 7.71 1.40 -0.25
N LEU A 157 8.34 0.77 0.77
CA LEU A 157 9.62 0.04 0.72
C LEU A 157 9.39 -1.43 1.09
N GLY A 158 10.36 -2.28 0.79
CA GLY A 158 10.33 -3.72 1.03
C GLY A 158 10.35 -4.52 -0.28
N ALA A 159 10.36 -5.83 -0.18
CA ALA A 159 10.43 -6.72 -1.34
C ALA A 159 9.23 -6.53 -2.29
N GLY A 160 9.52 -6.23 -3.56
CA GLY A 160 8.53 -6.01 -4.60
C GLY A 160 7.71 -4.72 -4.47
N ALA A 161 8.01 -3.84 -3.50
CA ALA A 161 7.33 -2.57 -3.30
C ALA A 161 7.40 -1.68 -4.55
N LEU A 162 6.27 -1.05 -4.88
CA LEU A 162 6.15 -0.12 -6.00
C LEU A 162 5.90 1.30 -5.46
N SER A 163 6.88 2.16 -5.65
CA SER A 163 6.82 3.59 -5.37
C SER A 163 7.62 4.36 -6.43
N SER A 164 7.53 5.68 -6.43
CA SER A 164 8.35 6.51 -7.32
C SER A 164 9.85 6.29 -7.09
N PHE A 165 10.26 6.07 -5.85
CA PHE A 165 11.64 5.75 -5.51
C PHE A 165 12.09 4.40 -6.10
N THR A 166 11.34 3.33 -5.88
CA THR A 166 11.71 1.98 -6.34
C THR A 166 11.64 1.83 -7.85
N ALA A 167 10.77 2.57 -8.52
CA ALA A 167 10.61 2.51 -9.98
C ALA A 167 11.56 3.42 -10.76
N LEU A 168 11.84 4.64 -10.28
CA LEU A 168 12.55 5.65 -11.06
C LEU A 168 13.98 5.92 -10.57
N VAL A 169 14.22 5.79 -9.28
CA VAL A 169 15.47 6.22 -8.64
C VAL A 169 16.37 5.03 -8.33
N LEU A 170 15.88 4.09 -7.54
CA LEU A 170 16.69 3.00 -6.99
C LEU A 170 17.42 2.16 -8.05
N PRO A 171 16.80 1.70 -9.16
CA PRO A 171 17.52 0.90 -10.17
C PRO A 171 18.68 1.65 -10.81
N LYS A 172 18.56 2.97 -10.98
CA LYS A 172 19.64 3.81 -11.54
C LYS A 172 20.75 4.03 -10.53
N VAL A 173 20.40 4.25 -9.26
CA VAL A 173 21.36 4.39 -8.16
C VAL A 173 22.19 3.11 -8.03
N LEU A 174 21.57 1.95 -7.98
CA LEU A 174 22.26 0.66 -7.90
C LEU A 174 23.16 0.39 -9.10
N ALA A 175 22.81 0.90 -10.28
CA ALA A 175 23.64 0.82 -11.48
C ALA A 175 24.73 1.92 -11.59
N GLY A 176 24.91 2.77 -10.56
CA GLY A 176 25.84 3.90 -10.57
C GLY A 176 25.48 5.00 -11.58
N LYS A 177 24.25 5.03 -12.06
CA LYS A 177 23.75 6.00 -13.06
C LYS A 177 23.06 7.19 -12.39
N ARG A 178 22.97 8.32 -13.14
CA ARG A 178 22.19 9.46 -12.70
C ARG A 178 20.70 9.12 -12.74
N ALA A 179 19.99 9.36 -11.62
CA ALA A 179 18.55 9.29 -11.53
C ALA A 179 17.91 10.69 -11.61
N SER A 180 16.64 10.76 -11.98
CA SER A 180 15.85 12.00 -11.97
C SER A 180 14.47 11.70 -11.43
N ALA A 181 13.97 12.53 -10.50
CA ALA A 181 12.66 12.37 -9.88
C ALA A 181 11.87 13.68 -9.93
N PRO A 182 10.55 13.66 -10.13
CA PRO A 182 9.69 14.85 -10.10
C PRO A 182 9.37 15.26 -8.66
N ALA A 183 10.40 15.49 -7.84
CA ALA A 183 10.31 15.69 -6.42
C ALA A 183 11.16 16.90 -5.96
N ASP A 184 10.80 17.49 -4.83
CA ASP A 184 11.76 18.19 -3.98
C ASP A 184 12.60 17.10 -3.29
N LEU A 185 13.87 17.04 -3.63
CA LEU A 185 14.76 15.96 -3.16
C LEU A 185 15.06 16.03 -1.66
N ASP A 186 14.81 17.17 -1.04
CA ASP A 186 15.16 17.45 0.35
C ASP A 186 13.93 17.55 1.28
N ALA A 187 12.73 17.57 0.71
CA ALA A 187 11.50 17.52 1.51
C ALA A 187 11.38 16.19 2.28
N PRO A 188 11.02 16.23 3.57
CA PRO A 188 10.80 15.03 4.35
C PRO A 188 9.59 14.23 3.83
N HIS A 189 9.78 12.91 3.68
CA HIS A 189 8.78 12.00 3.15
C HIS A 189 8.75 10.71 3.96
N SER A 190 7.57 10.20 4.26
CA SER A 190 7.40 8.92 4.95
C SER A 190 7.48 7.76 3.97
N TRP A 191 8.26 6.75 4.34
CA TRP A 191 8.48 5.53 3.56
C TRP A 191 8.01 4.33 4.38
N THR A 192 6.88 3.75 4.01
CA THR A 192 6.22 2.68 4.76
C THR A 192 6.72 1.32 4.30
N HIS A 193 7.15 0.47 5.22
CA HIS A 193 7.57 -0.88 4.92
C HIS A 193 6.36 -1.80 4.69
N VAL A 194 6.38 -2.62 3.63
CA VAL A 194 5.25 -3.53 3.28
C VAL A 194 4.98 -4.59 4.36
N GLY A 195 6.02 -5.02 5.09
CA GLY A 195 5.88 -5.92 6.23
C GLY A 195 5.14 -5.28 7.40
N ASP A 196 5.32 -3.97 7.61
CA ASP A 196 4.60 -3.23 8.64
C ASP A 196 3.13 -3.05 8.28
N VAL A 197 2.82 -2.88 6.99
CA VAL A 197 1.43 -2.92 6.50
C VAL A 197 0.79 -4.26 6.82
N ALA A 198 1.48 -5.37 6.55
CA ALA A 198 0.99 -6.71 6.84
C ALA A 198 0.75 -6.92 8.34
N ARG A 199 1.71 -6.51 9.20
CA ARG A 199 1.56 -6.60 10.66
C ARG A 199 0.38 -5.79 11.16
N THR A 200 0.18 -4.59 10.63
CA THR A 200 -0.94 -3.71 10.99
C THR A 200 -2.28 -4.28 10.54
N LEU A 201 -2.38 -4.78 9.29
CA LEU A 201 -3.59 -5.43 8.78
C LEU A 201 -4.02 -6.59 9.68
N VAL A 202 -3.08 -7.46 10.07
CA VAL A 202 -3.37 -8.62 10.92
C VAL A 202 -3.74 -8.20 12.33
N ALA A 203 -3.08 -7.20 12.92
CA ALA A 203 -3.41 -6.68 14.24
C ALA A 203 -4.81 -6.04 14.27
N VAL A 204 -5.12 -5.22 13.26
CA VAL A 204 -6.45 -4.58 13.11
C VAL A 204 -7.56 -5.62 12.94
N ALA A 205 -7.31 -6.69 12.18
CA ALA A 205 -8.28 -7.77 11.99
C ALA A 205 -8.60 -8.54 13.28
N ALA A 206 -7.65 -8.58 14.21
CA ALA A 206 -7.77 -9.33 15.47
C ALA A 206 -8.34 -8.49 16.64
N ASP A 207 -8.53 -7.18 16.46
CA ASP A 207 -8.96 -6.28 17.55
C ASP A 207 -10.29 -5.59 17.20
N GLU A 208 -11.36 -5.94 17.91
CA GLU A 208 -12.68 -5.34 17.70
C GLU A 208 -12.71 -3.81 17.93
N ARG A 209 -11.81 -3.29 18.75
CA ARG A 209 -11.67 -1.85 19.01
C ARG A 209 -11.11 -1.07 17.81
N ALA A 210 -10.61 -1.79 16.79
CA ALA A 210 -10.03 -1.20 15.59
C ALA A 210 -11.07 -0.84 14.52
N TRP A 211 -12.31 -1.32 14.64
CA TRP A 211 -13.33 -1.12 13.61
C TRP A 211 -13.85 0.32 13.52
N GLY A 212 -14.36 0.67 12.35
CA GLY A 212 -15.00 1.96 12.09
C GLY A 212 -14.03 3.13 11.95
N ARG A 213 -12.73 2.90 11.78
CA ARG A 213 -11.74 3.98 11.67
C ARG A 213 -10.54 3.63 10.78
N PRO A 214 -9.84 4.66 10.26
CA PRO A 214 -8.54 4.44 9.62
C PRO A 214 -7.44 4.24 10.67
N TRP A 215 -6.37 3.54 10.26
CA TRP A 215 -5.16 3.34 11.02
C TRP A 215 -3.95 3.63 10.14
N HIS A 216 -3.06 4.50 10.59
CA HIS A 216 -1.80 4.73 9.91
C HIS A 216 -0.79 3.65 10.28
N VAL A 217 -0.14 3.09 9.25
CA VAL A 217 0.88 2.05 9.45
C VAL A 217 2.06 2.61 10.21
N PRO A 218 2.52 1.97 11.32
CA PRO A 218 3.77 2.33 11.97
C PRO A 218 4.89 2.45 10.94
N THR A 219 5.47 3.64 10.85
CA THR A 219 6.41 4.01 9.79
C THR A 219 7.62 4.69 10.40
N ALA A 220 8.82 4.29 9.98
CA ALA A 220 10.08 4.87 10.43
C ALA A 220 10.11 6.40 10.21
N PRO A 221 10.95 7.15 10.94
CA PRO A 221 11.04 8.60 10.78
C PRO A 221 11.22 9.03 9.33
N ALA A 222 10.51 10.10 8.93
CA ALA A 222 10.53 10.62 7.57
C ALA A 222 11.95 10.93 7.10
N MET A 223 12.26 10.57 5.86
CA MET A 223 13.57 10.78 5.24
C MET A 223 13.39 11.37 3.86
N SER A 224 14.20 12.37 3.50
CA SER A 224 14.14 12.94 2.15
C SER A 224 14.56 11.93 1.08
N LEU A 225 14.08 12.11 -0.14
CA LEU A 225 14.41 11.21 -1.26
C LEU A 225 15.92 11.18 -1.55
N ARG A 226 16.62 12.32 -1.40
CA ARG A 226 18.08 12.38 -1.52
C ARG A 226 18.77 11.47 -0.49
N ARG A 227 18.43 11.63 0.78
CA ARG A 227 19.02 10.82 1.86
C ARG A 227 18.69 9.33 1.71
N LEU A 228 17.47 9.01 1.28
CA LEU A 228 17.09 7.64 1.01
C LEU A 228 17.92 7.01 -0.12
N ALA A 229 18.16 7.77 -1.20
CA ALA A 229 18.98 7.33 -2.32
C ALA A 229 20.47 7.15 -1.95
N GLU A 230 21.02 8.08 -1.17
CA GLU A 230 22.38 7.99 -0.62
C GLU A 230 22.51 6.74 0.26
N ARG A 231 21.55 6.54 1.18
CA ARG A 231 21.57 5.39 2.07
C ARG A 231 21.45 4.06 1.34
N ALA A 232 20.61 4.00 0.29
CA ALA A 232 20.49 2.82 -0.55
C ALA A 232 21.79 2.51 -1.31
N ALA A 233 22.51 3.54 -1.82
CA ALA A 233 23.80 3.36 -2.45
C ALA A 233 24.83 2.77 -1.48
N ASP A 234 24.93 3.33 -0.27
CA ASP A 234 25.83 2.86 0.79
C ASP A 234 25.57 1.40 1.15
N LEU A 235 24.31 1.04 1.41
CA LEU A 235 23.90 -0.32 1.78
C LEU A 235 24.17 -1.34 0.66
N ALA A 236 24.08 -0.91 -0.60
CA ALA A 236 24.31 -1.77 -1.75
C ALA A 236 25.80 -1.85 -2.17
N GLY A 237 26.68 -1.06 -1.57
CA GLY A 237 28.07 -0.91 -2.02
C GLY A 237 28.17 -0.29 -3.44
N ALA A 238 27.17 0.51 -3.83
CA ALA A 238 27.11 1.17 -5.12
C ALA A 238 27.85 2.51 -5.10
N PRO A 239 28.22 3.09 -6.25
CA PRO A 239 28.78 4.43 -6.32
C PRO A 239 27.83 5.48 -5.72
N ALA A 240 28.36 6.60 -5.23
CA ALA A 240 27.59 7.69 -4.64
C ALA A 240 26.36 8.07 -5.50
N ALA A 241 25.19 8.14 -4.87
CA ALA A 241 23.93 8.43 -5.53
C ALA A 241 23.95 9.81 -6.20
N ARG A 242 23.54 9.88 -7.47
CA ARG A 242 23.44 11.12 -8.25
C ARG A 242 21.99 11.32 -8.66
N VAL A 243 21.21 11.98 -7.80
CA VAL A 243 19.78 12.26 -8.05
C VAL A 243 19.60 13.74 -8.38
N THR A 244 18.80 14.02 -9.40
CA THR A 244 18.46 15.38 -9.85
C THR A 244 16.95 15.57 -9.91
N ILE A 245 16.51 16.82 -9.75
CA ILE A 245 15.10 17.17 -9.90
C ILE A 245 14.71 17.06 -11.38
N MET A 246 13.60 16.36 -11.66
CA MET A 246 12.96 16.37 -12.96
C MET A 246 12.08 17.63 -13.07
N PRO A 247 12.32 18.51 -14.04
CA PRO A 247 11.44 19.65 -14.24
C PRO A 247 9.99 19.21 -14.52
N GLY A 248 9.01 19.87 -13.89
CA GLY A 248 7.59 19.52 -14.07
C GLY A 248 7.13 19.60 -15.53
N LEU A 249 7.74 20.47 -16.34
CA LEU A 249 7.47 20.55 -17.79
C LEU A 249 7.82 19.23 -18.50
N VAL A 250 8.94 18.60 -18.13
CA VAL A 250 9.35 17.30 -18.71
C VAL A 250 8.35 16.21 -18.36
N LEU A 251 7.88 16.19 -17.10
CA LEU A 251 6.86 15.24 -16.66
C LEU A 251 5.53 15.45 -17.42
N ARG A 252 5.09 16.71 -17.56
CA ARG A 252 3.85 17.05 -18.29
C ARG A 252 3.94 16.69 -19.77
N LEU A 253 5.05 17.00 -20.44
CA LEU A 253 5.26 16.60 -21.83
C LEU A 253 5.33 15.08 -21.99
N GLY A 254 5.98 14.37 -21.05
CA GLY A 254 5.98 12.92 -21.01
C GLY A 254 4.58 12.32 -20.86
N GLY A 255 3.68 12.99 -20.16
CA GLY A 255 2.29 12.58 -19.96
C GLY A 255 1.44 12.52 -21.24
N PHE A 256 1.83 13.18 -22.32
CA PHE A 256 1.16 13.06 -23.63
C PHE A 256 1.42 11.68 -24.26
N PHE A 257 2.55 11.06 -23.97
CA PHE A 257 2.97 9.79 -24.61
C PHE A 257 2.94 8.60 -23.65
N ASN A 258 2.93 8.85 -22.32
CA ASN A 258 2.97 7.81 -21.31
C ASN A 258 1.87 8.03 -20.28
N PRO A 259 0.86 7.13 -20.21
CA PRO A 259 -0.21 7.23 -19.21
C PRO A 259 0.30 7.30 -17.77
N MET A 260 1.36 6.57 -17.42
CA MET A 260 1.94 6.60 -16.07
C MET A 260 2.52 7.97 -15.72
N ALA A 261 3.23 8.62 -16.67
CA ALA A 261 3.75 9.97 -16.45
C ALA A 261 2.62 10.98 -16.23
N ARG A 262 1.49 10.84 -16.94
CA ARG A 262 0.29 11.67 -16.75
C ARG A 262 -0.28 11.50 -15.35
N GLU A 263 -0.36 10.27 -14.85
CA GLU A 263 -0.85 9.97 -13.51
C GLU A 263 0.07 10.52 -12.41
N MET A 264 1.37 10.59 -12.67
CA MET A 264 2.34 11.19 -11.73
C MET A 264 2.19 12.71 -11.60
N VAL A 265 1.71 13.41 -12.64
CA VAL A 265 1.44 14.86 -12.56
C VAL A 265 0.40 15.17 -11.48
N GLU A 266 -0.65 14.37 -11.42
CA GLU A 266 -1.72 14.50 -10.43
C GLU A 266 -1.21 14.34 -9.00
N MET A 267 -0.23 13.45 -8.80
CA MET A 267 0.30 13.10 -7.49
C MET A 267 1.59 13.86 -7.12
N GLU A 268 2.01 14.84 -7.96
CA GLU A 268 3.26 15.58 -7.76
C GLU A 268 3.31 16.34 -6.42
N TYR A 269 2.15 16.71 -5.87
CA TYR A 269 2.05 17.46 -4.62
C TYR A 269 2.70 16.72 -3.44
N GLN A 270 2.58 15.39 -3.36
CA GLN A 270 3.15 14.58 -2.27
C GLN A 270 4.69 14.49 -2.32
N LEU A 271 5.27 14.67 -3.50
CA LEU A 271 6.72 14.61 -3.70
C LEU A 271 7.41 15.97 -3.67
N ARG A 272 6.62 17.09 -3.78
CA ARG A 272 7.17 18.46 -3.83
C ARG A 272 7.08 19.21 -2.53
N ARG A 273 6.55 18.62 -1.49
CA ARG A 273 6.40 19.22 -0.14
C ARG A 273 6.55 18.14 0.93
N PRO A 274 6.71 18.53 2.19
CA PRO A 274 6.67 17.55 3.28
C PRO A 274 5.44 16.65 3.19
N PHE A 275 5.65 15.35 3.25
CA PHE A 275 4.59 14.34 3.23
C PHE A 275 4.86 13.32 4.34
N VAL A 276 4.52 13.70 5.56
CA VAL A 276 4.89 12.99 6.79
C VAL A 276 3.67 12.37 7.41
N LEU A 277 3.67 11.05 7.52
CA LEU A 277 2.65 10.26 8.19
C LEU A 277 2.94 10.20 9.69
N ASP A 278 1.95 10.51 10.52
CA ASP A 278 1.95 10.22 11.95
C ASP A 278 1.25 8.89 12.19
N SER A 279 1.94 7.93 12.79
CA SER A 279 1.42 6.59 13.11
C SER A 279 1.38 6.31 14.60
N SER A 280 1.50 7.35 15.44
CA SER A 280 1.56 7.20 16.89
C SER A 280 0.36 6.47 17.48
N ALA A 281 -0.84 6.66 16.89
CA ALA A 281 -2.07 6.00 17.33
C ALA A 281 -2.00 4.47 17.15
N ALA A 282 -1.52 3.99 16.00
CA ALA A 282 -1.40 2.56 15.73
C ALA A 282 -0.27 1.92 16.55
N THR A 283 0.86 2.61 16.70
CA THR A 283 1.96 2.17 17.58
C THR A 283 1.47 2.00 19.03
N ALA A 284 0.73 2.98 19.55
CA ALA A 284 0.19 2.92 20.90
C ALA A 284 -0.88 1.82 21.07
N ALA A 285 -1.74 1.62 20.05
CA ALA A 285 -2.84 0.66 20.13
C ALA A 285 -2.37 -0.81 20.00
N PHE A 286 -1.41 -1.06 19.11
CA PHE A 286 -1.02 -2.43 18.72
C PHE A 286 0.39 -2.82 19.16
N GLY A 287 1.19 -1.90 19.71
CA GLY A 287 2.57 -2.17 20.10
C GLY A 287 3.49 -2.54 18.93
N ILE A 288 3.14 -2.10 17.71
CA ILE A 288 3.93 -2.39 16.51
C ILE A 288 4.99 -1.31 16.34
N GLU A 289 6.25 -1.69 16.47
CA GLU A 289 7.38 -0.82 16.13
C GLU A 289 7.63 -0.86 14.62
N PRO A 290 7.92 0.30 13.99
CA PRO A 290 8.22 0.35 12.57
C PRO A 290 9.55 -0.35 12.24
N THR A 291 9.61 -1.01 11.11
CA THR A 291 10.84 -1.57 10.57
C THR A 291 11.85 -0.44 10.32
N PRO A 292 13.11 -0.53 10.81
CA PRO A 292 14.14 0.46 10.54
C PRO A 292 14.35 0.68 9.04
N THR A 293 14.56 1.94 8.62
CA THR A 293 14.72 2.30 7.20
C THR A 293 15.80 1.48 6.49
N ASP A 294 16.90 1.19 7.17
CA ASP A 294 18.00 0.40 6.59
C ASP A 294 17.60 -1.04 6.29
N GLU A 295 16.79 -1.65 7.14
CA GLU A 295 16.27 -2.99 6.95
C GLU A 295 15.28 -3.00 5.77
N ALA A 296 14.33 -2.07 5.77
CA ALA A 296 13.39 -1.88 4.67
C ALA A 296 14.11 -1.65 3.31
N LEU A 297 15.21 -0.88 3.31
CA LEU A 297 16.04 -0.67 2.11
C LEU A 297 16.76 -1.94 1.66
N ARG A 298 17.33 -2.74 2.59
CA ARG A 298 17.98 -4.02 2.23
C ARG A 298 16.98 -4.94 1.56
N GLU A 299 15.81 -5.15 2.16
CA GLU A 299 14.76 -5.97 1.55
C GLU A 299 14.31 -5.42 0.18
N THR A 300 14.23 -4.10 0.02
CA THR A 300 13.90 -3.47 -1.26
C THR A 300 14.97 -3.77 -2.32
N ILE A 301 16.24 -3.64 -1.96
CA ILE A 301 17.39 -3.89 -2.84
C ILE A 301 17.45 -5.36 -3.24
N ASP A 302 17.30 -6.27 -2.29
CA ASP A 302 17.32 -7.71 -2.53
C ASP A 302 16.15 -8.15 -3.42
N GLY A 303 14.96 -7.64 -3.16
CA GLY A 303 13.78 -7.92 -3.99
C GLY A 303 13.87 -7.40 -5.43
N LEU A 304 14.73 -6.39 -5.70
CA LEU A 304 15.05 -5.95 -7.06
C LEU A 304 16.09 -6.83 -7.76
N ARG A 305 16.91 -7.55 -7.00
CA ARG A 305 17.95 -8.46 -7.53
C ARG A 305 17.39 -9.85 -7.82
N GLU A 306 16.30 -10.23 -7.16
CA GLU A 306 15.62 -11.49 -7.46
C GLU A 306 14.93 -11.41 -8.83
N PRO A 307 15.00 -12.47 -9.67
CA PRO A 307 14.27 -12.50 -10.92
C PRO A 307 12.78 -12.39 -10.64
N ALA A 308 12.10 -11.48 -11.35
CA ALA A 308 10.66 -11.30 -11.21
C ALA A 308 9.94 -12.63 -11.42
N THR A 309 9.26 -13.13 -10.41
CA THR A 309 8.36 -14.29 -10.56
C THR A 309 7.33 -13.93 -11.64
N PRO A 310 7.11 -14.77 -12.65
CA PRO A 310 6.14 -14.49 -13.72
C PRO A 310 4.75 -14.18 -13.12
N ARG A 311 4.18 -13.04 -13.51
CA ARG A 311 2.84 -12.58 -13.08
C ARG A 311 1.75 -13.29 -13.86
#